data_812481db0ecf9b98819091587342dd77
#
_entry.id   812481db0ecf9b98819091587342dd77
#
_cell.length_a   1.000
_cell.length_b   1.000
_cell.length_c   1.000
_cell.angle_alpha   90.00
_cell.angle_beta   90.00
_cell.angle_gamma   90.00
#
_symmetry.space_group_name_H-M   'P 1'
#
loop_
_entity.id
_entity.type
_entity.pdbx_description
1 polymer ?
#
loop_
_entity_poly.entity_id
_entity_poly.type
_entity_poly.pdbx_seq_one_letter_code
_entity_poly.pdbx_strand_id
1 'polypeptide(L)'
;MTQWIAAIARGHNSGVCLLKDGELVFSIEEERLSRKKYDGGPMASMIKILDYTDTLDYLVVAHTQPLEQAGSNDFTGEPIYIALARKLGLIDRKADIYKHPQVVDYSHIHHKLHSSCAFYRSGFKSAVSVIVDGAGTFIPMEIDGDQVMTWELETIIKCAYPDKFKTLYKHQGGRGPWGAQRLENFPSEREDEEGTHELILDDSAGIVKAYEAVTQYCGWAPIEAGKTMGLFPYGQQNLKIPDIYTDYDGMSDWATTNRDLIVPTYPNGAVVNQGRFTELRNPPNVGVGDDLTKLQARRDMAYAIQTESEQMVLDLIRKAVKMSGEKNVVLSGGYGLNCVANYWYLEQLKDEGINLFVEPVSNDAGTAIGAAYWHYHKVTKDKEVKPMI
;
A
#
# COMPACT_ATOMS: atom_id res chain seq x y z
N MET A 1 12.88 14.77 -28.19
CA MET A 1 13.97 13.98 -27.58
C MET A 1 13.30 12.84 -26.86
N THR A 2 13.82 11.65 -27.00
CA THR A 2 13.31 10.47 -26.26
C THR A 2 13.63 10.63 -24.79
N GLN A 3 12.62 10.41 -23.92
CA GLN A 3 12.74 10.52 -22.47
C GLN A 3 12.70 9.13 -21.80
N TRP A 4 13.73 8.82 -21.01
CA TRP A 4 13.83 7.58 -20.24
C TRP A 4 13.67 7.85 -18.76
N ILE A 5 12.67 7.24 -18.14
CA ILE A 5 12.41 7.33 -16.70
C ILE A 5 12.47 5.93 -16.11
N ALA A 6 13.42 5.68 -15.22
CA ALA A 6 13.39 4.48 -14.40
C ALA A 6 12.88 4.81 -13.00
N ALA A 7 12.04 3.96 -12.46
CA ALA A 7 11.62 4.05 -11.06
C ALA A 7 11.94 2.76 -10.31
N ILE A 8 12.39 2.89 -9.06
CA ILE A 8 12.71 1.79 -8.18
C ILE A 8 11.78 1.78 -6.97
N ALA A 9 11.20 0.63 -6.65
CA ALA A 9 10.57 0.37 -5.37
C ALA A 9 11.56 -0.36 -4.47
N ARG A 10 11.65 0.08 -3.20
CA ARG A 10 12.46 -0.56 -2.14
C ARG A 10 11.53 -1.19 -1.13
N GLY A 11 12.01 -2.15 -0.38
CA GLY A 11 11.21 -2.87 0.61
C GLY A 11 10.95 -4.32 0.19
N HIS A 12 10.02 -4.97 0.85
CA HIS A 12 9.77 -6.41 0.70
C HIS A 12 9.28 -6.87 -0.68
N ASN A 13 8.79 -5.95 -1.52
CA ASN A 13 8.45 -6.20 -2.92
C ASN A 13 9.25 -5.24 -3.82
N SER A 14 10.58 -5.30 -3.73
CA SER A 14 11.40 -4.41 -4.53
C SER A 14 11.33 -4.75 -6.02
N GLY A 15 11.51 -3.73 -6.85
CA GLY A 15 11.48 -3.89 -8.28
C GLY A 15 11.81 -2.61 -9.02
N VAL A 16 11.84 -2.72 -10.34
CA VAL A 16 12.13 -1.61 -11.25
C VAL A 16 11.05 -1.52 -12.31
N CYS A 17 10.68 -0.29 -12.63
CA CYS A 17 9.87 0.06 -13.79
C CYS A 17 10.70 0.96 -14.71
N LEU A 18 10.61 0.76 -16.02
CA LEU A 18 11.22 1.61 -17.04
C LEU A 18 10.16 2.13 -18.02
N LEU A 19 10.06 3.45 -18.13
CA LEU A 19 9.25 4.13 -19.15
C LEU A 19 10.13 4.73 -20.23
N LYS A 20 9.62 4.71 -21.46
CA LYS A 20 10.14 5.45 -22.61
C LYS A 20 9.03 6.31 -23.19
N ASP A 21 9.18 7.63 -23.15
CA ASP A 21 8.17 8.57 -23.67
C ASP A 21 6.76 8.31 -23.09
N GLY A 22 6.68 7.95 -21.81
CA GLY A 22 5.44 7.62 -21.11
C GLY A 22 4.85 6.24 -21.43
N GLU A 23 5.56 5.39 -22.16
CA GLU A 23 5.19 3.99 -22.42
C GLU A 23 5.96 3.03 -21.52
N LEU A 24 5.26 2.06 -20.96
CA LEU A 24 5.86 1.03 -20.12
C LEU A 24 6.69 0.08 -20.98
N VAL A 25 8.02 0.11 -20.80
CA VAL A 25 8.96 -0.79 -21.52
C VAL A 25 9.07 -2.11 -20.78
N PHE A 26 9.31 -2.06 -19.45
CA PHE A 26 9.23 -3.22 -18.60
C PHE A 26 8.98 -2.81 -17.13
N SER A 27 8.46 -3.77 -16.37
CA SER A 27 8.44 -3.75 -14.91
C SER A 27 8.76 -5.14 -14.39
N ILE A 28 9.64 -5.26 -13.41
CA ILE A 28 10.07 -6.55 -12.86
C ILE A 28 10.37 -6.42 -11.36
N GLU A 29 9.87 -7.39 -10.58
CA GLU A 29 10.27 -7.54 -9.18
C GLU A 29 11.63 -8.22 -9.08
N GLU A 30 12.45 -7.79 -8.13
CA GLU A 30 13.79 -8.33 -7.87
C GLU A 30 13.76 -9.83 -7.62
N GLU A 31 12.75 -10.34 -6.90
CA GLU A 31 12.61 -11.77 -6.59
C GLU A 31 12.54 -12.67 -7.84
N ARG A 32 12.10 -12.14 -8.99
CA ARG A 32 12.05 -12.88 -10.26
C ARG A 32 13.45 -13.16 -10.80
N LEU A 33 14.39 -12.27 -10.52
CA LEU A 33 15.79 -12.37 -10.95
C LEU A 33 16.66 -13.03 -9.88
N SER A 34 16.58 -12.59 -8.64
CA SER A 34 17.38 -13.11 -7.53
C SER A 34 16.95 -14.51 -7.06
N ARG A 35 15.71 -14.94 -7.39
CA ARG A 35 15.06 -16.17 -6.91
C ARG A 35 14.90 -16.25 -5.39
N LYS A 36 14.97 -15.11 -4.73
CA LYS A 36 14.75 -14.97 -3.30
C LYS A 36 13.43 -14.24 -3.06
N LYS A 37 12.44 -14.94 -2.51
CA LYS A 37 11.12 -14.37 -2.23
C LYS A 37 11.22 -13.18 -1.27
N TYR A 38 10.48 -12.11 -1.58
CA TYR A 38 10.49 -10.85 -0.81
C TYR A 38 11.87 -10.18 -0.75
N ASP A 39 12.66 -10.26 -1.83
CA ASP A 39 13.95 -9.59 -1.91
C ASP A 39 13.77 -8.07 -1.93
N GLY A 40 14.37 -7.39 -0.95
CA GLY A 40 14.16 -5.96 -0.69
C GLY A 40 15.11 -5.03 -1.45
N GLY A 41 16.04 -5.55 -2.25
CA GLY A 41 17.07 -4.74 -2.90
C GLY A 41 17.02 -4.83 -4.43
N PRO A 42 16.57 -3.82 -5.18
CA PRO A 42 16.38 -3.88 -6.64
C PRO A 42 17.69 -3.86 -7.46
N MET A 43 18.69 -4.66 -7.08
CA MET A 43 20.04 -4.62 -7.66
C MET A 43 20.11 -5.24 -9.06
N ALA A 44 19.61 -6.47 -9.22
CA ALA A 44 19.62 -7.17 -10.50
C ALA A 44 18.61 -6.54 -11.49
N SER A 45 17.47 -6.09 -10.98
CA SER A 45 16.48 -5.40 -11.78
C SER A 45 16.96 -4.03 -12.29
N MET A 46 17.81 -3.32 -11.54
CA MET A 46 18.46 -2.10 -12.04
C MET A 46 19.46 -2.38 -13.15
N ILE A 47 20.24 -3.47 -13.04
CA ILE A 47 21.16 -3.88 -14.12
C ILE A 47 20.38 -4.20 -15.42
N LYS A 48 19.17 -4.73 -15.29
CA LYS A 48 18.28 -5.03 -16.42
C LYS A 48 17.93 -3.81 -17.27
N ILE A 49 18.00 -2.60 -16.72
CA ILE A 49 17.78 -1.35 -17.47
C ILE A 49 18.74 -1.25 -18.67
N LEU A 50 19.99 -1.72 -18.52
CA LEU A 50 21.02 -1.67 -19.56
C LEU A 50 20.68 -2.50 -20.81
N ASP A 51 19.71 -3.41 -20.75
CA ASP A 51 19.22 -4.12 -21.92
C ASP A 51 18.41 -3.20 -22.87
N TYR A 52 18.03 -2.00 -22.41
CA TYR A 52 17.15 -1.08 -23.13
C TYR A 52 17.76 0.31 -23.35
N THR A 53 18.54 0.81 -22.40
CA THR A 53 19.17 2.13 -22.47
C THR A 53 20.44 2.21 -21.62
N ASP A 54 21.42 3.00 -22.08
CA ASP A 54 22.66 3.28 -21.34
C ASP A 54 22.54 4.50 -20.41
N THR A 55 21.48 5.31 -20.56
CA THR A 55 21.29 6.54 -19.78
C THR A 55 19.83 6.77 -19.43
N LEU A 56 19.58 7.47 -18.33
CA LEU A 56 18.26 7.89 -17.86
C LEU A 56 18.18 9.42 -17.81
N ASP A 57 17.02 9.96 -18.13
CA ASP A 57 16.69 11.35 -17.81
C ASP A 57 16.36 11.51 -16.32
N TYR A 58 15.65 10.53 -15.76
CA TYR A 58 15.28 10.51 -14.33
C TYR A 58 15.38 9.09 -13.73
N LEU A 59 15.88 9.04 -12.50
CA LEU A 59 15.80 7.92 -11.58
C LEU A 59 14.86 8.29 -10.43
N VAL A 60 13.71 7.65 -10.36
CA VAL A 60 12.68 7.94 -9.37
C VAL A 60 12.68 6.88 -8.29
N VAL A 61 12.54 7.29 -7.04
CA VAL A 61 12.56 6.37 -5.89
C VAL A 61 11.19 6.35 -5.21
N ALA A 62 10.64 5.16 -5.04
CA ALA A 62 9.42 4.87 -4.29
C ALA A 62 9.76 4.07 -3.03
N HIS A 63 9.26 4.52 -1.88
CA HIS A 63 9.35 3.84 -0.59
C HIS A 63 8.35 4.46 0.39
N THR A 64 8.32 4.00 1.63
CA THR A 64 7.53 4.59 2.73
C THR A 64 8.33 5.56 3.60
N GLN A 65 9.64 5.62 3.40
CA GLN A 65 10.57 6.48 4.15
C GLN A 65 11.59 7.11 3.20
N PRO A 66 12.03 8.37 3.46
CA PRO A 66 13.02 9.05 2.65
C PRO A 66 14.32 8.25 2.46
N LEU A 67 14.99 8.46 1.33
CA LEU A 67 16.26 7.81 1.01
C LEU A 67 17.30 7.94 2.11
N GLU A 68 17.36 9.11 2.74
CA GLU A 68 18.32 9.44 3.80
C GLU A 68 18.09 8.63 5.09
N GLN A 69 16.84 8.20 5.34
CA GLN A 69 16.46 7.55 6.60
C GLN A 69 16.39 6.01 6.48
N ALA A 70 16.05 5.51 5.31
CA ALA A 70 15.71 4.09 5.12
C ALA A 70 16.72 3.33 4.25
N GLY A 71 17.86 3.95 3.94
CA GLY A 71 18.78 3.40 2.97
C GLY A 71 19.96 2.64 3.59
N SER A 72 20.40 1.61 2.90
CA SER A 72 21.79 1.17 2.99
C SER A 72 22.64 2.12 2.18
N ASN A 73 23.66 2.70 2.80
CA ASN A 73 24.61 3.59 2.14
C ASN A 73 25.88 2.81 1.73
N ASP A 74 26.54 3.28 0.71
CA ASP A 74 27.90 2.85 0.42
C ASP A 74 28.92 3.50 1.39
N PHE A 75 30.21 3.21 1.22
CA PHE A 75 31.28 3.75 2.08
C PHE A 75 31.43 5.29 2.00
N THR A 76 30.82 5.93 1.02
CA THR A 76 30.85 7.40 0.87
C THR A 76 29.63 8.09 1.51
N GLY A 77 28.68 7.29 2.01
CA GLY A 77 27.40 7.77 2.53
C GLY A 77 26.32 7.97 1.46
N GLU A 78 26.61 7.65 0.20
CA GLU A 78 25.62 7.68 -0.89
C GLU A 78 24.63 6.52 -0.78
N PRO A 79 23.31 6.74 -0.96
CA PRO A 79 22.36 5.66 -1.03
C PRO A 79 22.75 4.63 -2.09
N ILE A 80 22.80 3.34 -1.71
CA ILE A 80 23.42 2.27 -2.52
C ILE A 80 22.83 2.15 -3.93
N TYR A 81 21.53 2.41 -4.12
CA TYR A 81 20.88 2.32 -5.42
C TYR A 81 21.25 3.47 -6.34
N ILE A 82 21.49 4.65 -5.77
CA ILE A 82 22.00 5.83 -6.51
C ILE A 82 23.45 5.59 -6.88
N ALA A 83 24.27 5.10 -5.95
CA ALA A 83 25.65 4.71 -6.21
C ALA A 83 25.73 3.66 -7.33
N LEU A 84 24.83 2.68 -7.34
CA LEU A 84 24.75 1.68 -8.41
C LEU A 84 24.42 2.32 -9.75
N ALA A 85 23.38 3.14 -9.84
CA ALA A 85 22.98 3.82 -11.09
C ALA A 85 24.13 4.69 -11.64
N ARG A 86 24.85 5.40 -10.78
CA ARG A 86 26.03 6.19 -11.16
C ARG A 86 27.17 5.30 -11.69
N LYS A 87 27.48 4.21 -11.00
CA LYS A 87 28.53 3.27 -11.41
C LYS A 87 28.23 2.59 -12.74
N LEU A 88 26.96 2.28 -12.98
CA LEU A 88 26.49 1.75 -14.26
C LEU A 88 26.50 2.79 -15.38
N GLY A 89 26.55 4.07 -15.07
CA GLY A 89 26.49 5.17 -16.02
C GLY A 89 25.07 5.56 -16.43
N LEU A 90 24.06 4.99 -15.78
CA LEU A 90 22.66 5.32 -16.04
C LEU A 90 22.32 6.76 -15.72
N ILE A 91 23.01 7.36 -14.73
CA ILE A 91 22.91 8.77 -14.37
C ILE A 91 24.32 9.39 -14.30
N ASP A 92 24.41 10.74 -14.27
CA ASP A 92 25.68 11.44 -14.33
C ASP A 92 26.63 11.03 -13.19
N ARG A 93 27.79 10.51 -13.56
CA ARG A 93 28.83 10.03 -12.64
C ARG A 93 29.49 11.14 -11.82
N LYS A 94 29.41 12.39 -12.28
CA LYS A 94 30.11 13.55 -11.68
C LYS A 94 29.20 14.42 -10.82
N ALA A 95 27.88 14.15 -10.81
CA ALA A 95 26.96 14.92 -10.00
C ALA A 95 27.18 14.69 -8.50
N ASP A 96 26.74 15.65 -7.69
CA ASP A 96 26.77 15.55 -6.23
C ASP A 96 25.96 14.35 -5.75
N ILE A 97 26.57 13.53 -4.89
CA ILE A 97 25.95 12.30 -4.37
C ILE A 97 24.72 12.56 -3.47
N TYR A 98 24.62 13.77 -2.89
CA TYR A 98 23.53 14.17 -2.00
C TYR A 98 22.44 15.00 -2.71
N LYS A 99 22.72 15.55 -3.89
CA LYS A 99 21.79 16.41 -4.65
C LYS A 99 21.85 16.11 -6.15
N HIS A 100 21.66 14.85 -6.49
CA HIS A 100 21.72 14.45 -7.89
C HIS A 100 20.48 14.99 -8.66
N PRO A 101 20.66 15.80 -9.72
CA PRO A 101 19.54 16.47 -10.41
C PRO A 101 18.60 15.50 -11.15
N GLN A 102 19.09 14.30 -11.47
CA GLN A 102 18.30 13.25 -12.13
C GLN A 102 17.56 12.35 -11.15
N VAL A 103 17.82 12.47 -9.83
CA VAL A 103 17.19 11.60 -8.80
C VAL A 103 16.03 12.34 -8.17
N VAL A 104 14.89 11.67 -8.12
CA VAL A 104 13.65 12.19 -7.51
C VAL A 104 13.15 11.20 -6.46
N ASP A 105 13.02 11.63 -5.21
CA ASP A 105 12.50 10.81 -4.11
C ASP A 105 11.02 11.14 -3.87
N TYR A 106 10.16 10.14 -4.11
CA TYR A 106 8.72 10.19 -3.86
C TYR A 106 8.27 9.33 -2.67
N SER A 107 9.18 8.98 -1.76
CA SER A 107 8.85 8.20 -0.56
C SER A 107 7.82 8.88 0.37
N HIS A 108 7.65 10.18 0.26
CA HIS A 108 6.69 10.97 1.04
C HIS A 108 5.24 10.90 0.52
N ILE A 109 4.97 10.21 -0.59
CA ILE A 109 3.63 10.11 -1.23
C ILE A 109 3.26 8.67 -1.61
N HIS A 110 3.60 7.69 -0.79
CA HIS A 110 3.47 6.26 -1.11
C HIS A 110 2.08 5.87 -1.61
N HIS A 111 1.01 6.25 -0.90
CA HIS A 111 -0.36 5.96 -1.35
C HIS A 111 -0.74 6.67 -2.66
N LYS A 112 -0.18 7.86 -2.92
CA LYS A 112 -0.35 8.52 -4.22
C LYS A 112 0.33 7.74 -5.34
N LEU A 113 1.45 7.04 -5.06
CA LEU A 113 2.10 6.19 -6.06
C LEU A 113 1.29 4.94 -6.36
N HIS A 114 0.67 4.29 -5.37
CA HIS A 114 -0.32 3.23 -5.59
C HIS A 114 -1.50 3.73 -6.44
N SER A 115 -2.03 4.89 -6.09
CA SER A 115 -3.11 5.53 -6.82
C SER A 115 -2.72 5.85 -8.28
N SER A 116 -1.51 6.37 -8.48
CA SER A 116 -0.96 6.67 -9.81
C SER A 116 -0.82 5.42 -10.67
N CYS A 117 -0.28 4.34 -10.10
CA CYS A 117 -0.19 3.04 -10.79
C CYS A 117 -1.55 2.59 -11.30
N ALA A 118 -2.55 2.55 -10.42
CA ALA A 118 -3.90 2.11 -10.77
C ALA A 118 -4.59 3.05 -11.75
N PHE A 119 -4.51 4.37 -11.54
CA PHE A 119 -5.22 5.35 -12.34
C PHE A 119 -4.71 5.41 -13.78
N TYR A 120 -3.40 5.59 -13.99
CA TYR A 120 -2.87 5.73 -15.36
C TYR A 120 -2.96 4.44 -16.18
N ARG A 121 -3.08 3.29 -15.53
CA ARG A 121 -3.26 2.00 -16.18
C ARG A 121 -4.71 1.58 -16.37
N SER A 122 -5.67 2.23 -15.71
CA SER A 122 -7.09 1.90 -15.78
C SER A 122 -7.75 2.27 -17.12
N GLY A 123 -7.17 3.19 -17.89
CA GLY A 123 -7.79 3.76 -19.08
C GLY A 123 -8.88 4.80 -18.77
N PHE A 124 -9.12 5.15 -17.50
CA PHE A 124 -10.09 6.18 -17.13
C PHE A 124 -9.50 7.58 -17.32
N LYS A 125 -10.31 8.54 -17.75
CA LYS A 125 -9.92 9.97 -17.83
C LYS A 125 -9.95 10.66 -16.47
N SER A 126 -10.85 10.23 -15.61
CA SER A 126 -10.97 10.60 -14.21
C SER A 126 -11.47 9.40 -13.41
N ALA A 127 -11.09 9.30 -12.16
CA ALA A 127 -11.50 8.23 -11.25
C ALA A 127 -11.38 8.69 -9.80
N VAL A 128 -11.99 7.95 -8.90
CA VAL A 128 -11.59 7.96 -7.49
C VAL A 128 -10.75 6.72 -7.18
N SER A 129 -9.63 6.93 -6.54
CA SER A 129 -8.74 5.86 -6.10
C SER A 129 -9.00 5.53 -4.64
N VAL A 130 -9.08 4.24 -4.35
CA VAL A 130 -9.16 3.68 -3.00
C VAL A 130 -7.89 2.87 -2.78
N ILE A 131 -7.08 3.29 -1.82
CA ILE A 131 -5.84 2.60 -1.44
C ILE A 131 -6.05 1.96 -0.08
N VAL A 132 -5.79 0.66 0.00
CA VAL A 132 -5.86 -0.13 1.24
C VAL A 132 -4.56 -0.89 1.40
N ASP A 133 -3.71 -0.39 2.32
CA ASP A 133 -2.35 -0.87 2.45
C ASP A 133 -1.94 -1.11 3.91
N GLY A 134 -0.87 -1.87 4.11
CA GLY A 134 -0.42 -2.23 5.46
C GLY A 134 0.28 -1.10 6.19
N ALA A 135 1.08 -0.31 5.46
CA ALA A 135 1.70 0.92 5.92
C ALA A 135 2.24 1.70 4.73
N GLY A 136 1.66 2.84 4.45
CA GLY A 136 2.19 3.81 3.51
C GLY A 136 3.25 4.71 4.14
N THR A 137 3.32 5.96 3.69
CA THR A 137 4.32 6.93 4.19
C THR A 137 4.24 7.09 5.70
N PHE A 138 5.41 7.07 6.34
CA PHE A 138 5.56 7.43 7.75
C PHE A 138 5.58 8.96 7.89
N ILE A 139 4.68 9.50 8.72
CA ILE A 139 4.44 10.94 8.86
C ILE A 139 4.56 11.30 10.35
N PRO A 140 5.54 12.14 10.74
CA PRO A 140 5.59 12.68 12.09
C PRO A 140 4.44 13.67 12.29
N MET A 141 3.71 13.53 13.37
CA MET A 141 2.62 14.43 13.76
C MET A 141 2.76 14.83 15.21
N GLU A 142 2.26 16.02 15.56
CA GLU A 142 2.09 16.44 16.94
C GLU A 142 0.65 16.14 17.37
N ILE A 143 0.49 15.30 18.39
CA ILE A 143 -0.81 14.89 18.93
C ILE A 143 -0.77 15.16 20.44
N ASP A 144 -1.63 16.06 20.93
CA ASP A 144 -1.70 16.46 22.35
C ASP A 144 -0.36 16.93 22.94
N GLY A 145 0.50 17.54 22.11
CA GLY A 145 1.83 18.03 22.49
C GLY A 145 2.96 17.01 22.40
N ASP A 146 2.66 15.76 22.05
CA ASP A 146 3.65 14.71 21.84
C ASP A 146 3.95 14.51 20.36
N GLN A 147 5.23 14.30 20.02
CA GLN A 147 5.63 13.91 18.68
C GLN A 147 5.37 12.41 18.47
N VAL A 148 4.44 12.09 17.59
CA VAL A 148 4.02 10.72 17.28
C VAL A 148 4.35 10.40 15.83
N MET A 149 4.92 9.23 15.59
CA MET A 149 5.08 8.72 14.23
C MET A 149 3.79 8.01 13.81
N THR A 150 3.13 8.54 12.80
CA THR A 150 1.97 7.93 12.16
C THR A 150 2.32 7.33 10.80
N TRP A 151 1.42 6.56 10.20
CA TRP A 151 1.58 5.98 8.85
C TRP A 151 0.22 5.84 8.16
N GLU A 152 0.22 5.95 6.85
CA GLU A 152 -0.99 5.78 6.04
C GLU A 152 -1.49 4.33 6.12
N LEU A 153 -2.81 4.15 6.27
CA LEU A 153 -3.53 2.86 6.25
C LEU A 153 -4.46 2.78 5.04
N GLU A 154 -5.52 3.59 5.01
CA GLU A 154 -6.44 3.71 3.89
C GLU A 154 -6.48 5.16 3.39
N THR A 155 -6.56 5.33 2.07
CA THR A 155 -6.60 6.67 1.46
C THR A 155 -7.55 6.72 0.28
N ILE A 156 -8.33 7.80 0.17
CA ILE A 156 -9.19 8.10 -0.97
C ILE A 156 -8.63 9.32 -1.69
N ILE A 157 -8.35 9.17 -2.99
CA ILE A 157 -7.76 10.21 -3.83
C ILE A 157 -8.61 10.38 -5.09
N LYS A 158 -9.05 11.60 -5.39
CA LYS A 158 -9.66 11.93 -6.68
C LYS A 158 -8.58 12.21 -7.70
N CYS A 159 -8.63 11.49 -8.83
CA CYS A 159 -7.60 11.50 -9.87
C CYS A 159 -8.14 12.00 -11.18
N ALA A 160 -7.38 12.86 -11.88
CA ALA A 160 -7.63 13.26 -13.25
C ALA A 160 -6.32 13.64 -13.95
N TYR A 161 -6.27 13.44 -15.27
CA TYR A 161 -5.13 13.84 -16.09
C TYR A 161 -4.91 15.36 -16.09
N PRO A 162 -3.66 15.84 -16.25
CA PRO A 162 -2.45 15.05 -16.35
C PRO A 162 -1.94 14.53 -14.99
N ASP A 163 -1.99 15.33 -13.94
CA ASP A 163 -1.40 15.08 -12.62
C ASP A 163 -2.26 15.67 -11.49
N LYS A 164 -3.57 15.73 -11.68
CA LYS A 164 -4.51 16.26 -10.68
C LYS A 164 -4.95 15.15 -9.73
N PHE A 165 -4.23 15.02 -8.63
CA PHE A 165 -4.53 14.08 -7.57
C PHE A 165 -4.86 14.86 -6.30
N LYS A 166 -6.11 14.76 -5.84
CA LYS A 166 -6.59 15.41 -4.63
C LYS A 166 -6.98 14.37 -3.61
N THR A 167 -6.31 14.36 -2.48
CA THR A 167 -6.68 13.56 -1.33
C THR A 167 -8.00 14.06 -0.76
N LEU A 168 -8.95 13.16 -0.56
CA LEU A 168 -10.26 13.44 0.03
C LEU A 168 -10.35 12.90 1.45
N TYR A 169 -9.69 11.76 1.73
CA TYR A 169 -9.74 11.06 2.99
C TYR A 169 -8.43 10.35 3.25
N LYS A 170 -7.97 10.37 4.49
CA LYS A 170 -6.87 9.54 5.00
C LYS A 170 -7.26 8.92 6.33
N HIS A 171 -6.94 7.64 6.47
CA HIS A 171 -6.86 6.96 7.75
C HIS A 171 -5.38 6.72 8.05
N GLN A 172 -4.92 7.27 9.16
CA GLN A 172 -3.54 7.15 9.63
C GLN A 172 -3.52 6.38 10.94
N GLY A 173 -2.68 5.35 10.98
CA GLY A 173 -2.37 4.61 12.18
C GLY A 173 -1.28 5.27 12.99
N GLY A 174 -1.27 5.05 14.29
CA GLY A 174 -0.21 5.47 15.20
C GLY A 174 -0.14 4.57 16.43
N ARG A 175 0.73 4.90 17.38
CA ARG A 175 0.78 4.21 18.66
C ARG A 175 0.79 5.24 19.79
N GLY A 176 -0.21 5.14 20.64
CA GLY A 176 -0.38 6.02 21.80
C GLY A 176 -1.74 5.81 22.46
N PRO A 177 -1.97 6.39 23.62
CA PRO A 177 -3.22 6.25 24.37
C PRO A 177 -4.32 7.22 23.93
N TRP A 178 -4.21 7.83 22.77
CA TRP A 178 -5.08 8.92 22.30
C TRP A 178 -6.36 8.47 21.57
N GLY A 179 -6.53 7.14 21.36
CA GLY A 179 -7.74 6.59 20.76
C GLY A 179 -7.90 6.95 19.28
N ALA A 180 -9.16 7.04 18.83
CA ALA A 180 -9.48 7.48 17.47
C ALA A 180 -9.95 8.94 17.48
N GLN A 181 -9.49 9.71 16.49
CA GLN A 181 -9.85 11.12 16.30
C GLN A 181 -10.24 11.35 14.85
N ARG A 182 -11.33 12.10 14.62
CA ARG A 182 -11.72 12.57 13.27
C ARG A 182 -11.45 14.06 13.17
N LEU A 183 -10.68 14.45 12.18
CA LEU A 183 -10.36 15.83 11.86
C LEU A 183 -10.94 16.18 10.48
N GLU A 184 -11.99 17.01 10.48
CA GLU A 184 -12.57 17.51 9.25
C GLU A 184 -11.76 18.71 8.74
N ASN A 185 -11.64 18.82 7.40
CA ASN A 185 -10.92 19.92 6.77
C ASN A 185 -9.45 20.02 7.21
N PHE A 186 -8.81 18.87 7.46
CA PHE A 186 -7.38 18.85 7.78
C PHE A 186 -6.58 19.37 6.59
N PRO A 187 -5.70 20.37 6.77
CA PRO A 187 -4.94 20.95 5.67
C PRO A 187 -3.96 19.90 5.11
N SER A 188 -3.79 19.90 3.80
CA SER A 188 -2.71 19.12 3.21
C SER A 188 -1.38 19.81 3.53
N GLU A 189 -0.52 19.13 4.27
CA GLU A 189 0.81 19.64 4.62
C GLU A 189 1.85 19.44 3.52
N ARG A 190 1.42 18.89 2.37
CA ARG A 190 2.33 18.54 1.27
C ARG A 190 2.33 19.64 0.22
N GLU A 191 3.52 20.04 -0.20
CA GLU A 191 3.74 21.08 -1.24
C GLU A 191 3.02 20.78 -2.58
N ASP A 192 2.74 19.51 -2.86
CA ASP A 192 2.11 19.06 -4.10
C ASP A 192 0.58 18.88 -4.00
N GLU A 193 -0.03 19.16 -2.85
CA GLU A 193 -1.48 19.07 -2.62
C GLU A 193 -2.03 20.39 -2.07
N GLU A 194 -3.00 20.95 -2.79
CA GLU A 194 -3.77 22.10 -2.31
C GLU A 194 -5.11 21.66 -1.71
N GLY A 195 -5.51 22.31 -0.61
CA GLY A 195 -6.82 22.13 0.01
C GLY A 195 -6.81 21.32 1.28
N THR A 196 -7.97 20.75 1.60
CA THR A 196 -8.20 19.99 2.83
C THR A 196 -8.78 18.62 2.53
N HIS A 197 -8.63 17.70 3.48
CA HIS A 197 -9.19 16.36 3.45
C HIS A 197 -9.72 15.97 4.84
N GLU A 198 -10.52 14.91 4.89
CA GLU A 198 -10.89 14.24 6.14
C GLU A 198 -9.72 13.36 6.60
N LEU A 199 -9.27 13.54 7.84
CA LEU A 199 -8.23 12.73 8.45
C LEU A 199 -8.78 11.98 9.65
N ILE A 200 -8.60 10.66 9.66
CA ILE A 200 -8.80 9.81 10.82
C ILE A 200 -7.42 9.47 11.38
N LEU A 201 -7.24 9.72 12.67
CA LEU A 201 -6.11 9.21 13.44
C LEU A 201 -6.62 8.08 14.34
N ASP A 202 -6.00 6.91 14.26
CA ASP A 202 -6.45 5.76 15.04
C ASP A 202 -5.23 4.97 15.54
N ASP A 203 -5.28 4.55 16.81
CA ASP A 203 -4.28 3.67 17.39
C ASP A 203 -4.61 2.17 17.22
N SER A 204 -5.67 1.85 16.46
CA SER A 204 -6.03 0.48 16.07
C SER A 204 -5.15 -0.07 14.93
N ALA A 205 -5.40 -1.31 14.53
CA ALA A 205 -4.55 -1.97 13.56
C ALA A 205 -4.80 -1.58 12.09
N GLY A 206 -5.99 -1.12 11.71
CA GLY A 206 -6.40 -0.95 10.32
C GLY A 206 -6.70 -2.29 9.61
N ILE A 207 -7.16 -2.23 8.36
CA ILE A 207 -7.64 -3.42 7.62
C ILE A 207 -6.53 -4.42 7.38
N VAL A 208 -5.42 -3.99 6.78
CA VAL A 208 -4.35 -4.90 6.36
C VAL A 208 -3.61 -5.48 7.56
N LYS A 209 -3.33 -4.67 8.60
CA LYS A 209 -2.64 -5.16 9.80
C LYS A 209 -3.49 -6.13 10.62
N ALA A 210 -4.82 -5.98 10.63
CA ALA A 210 -5.72 -6.99 11.19
C ALA A 210 -5.65 -8.30 10.39
N TYR A 211 -5.63 -8.20 9.05
CA TYR A 211 -5.50 -9.38 8.18
C TYR A 211 -4.14 -10.09 8.38
N GLU A 212 -3.04 -9.34 8.50
CA GLU A 212 -1.71 -9.86 8.83
C GLU A 212 -1.69 -10.54 10.21
N ALA A 213 -2.34 -9.97 11.22
CA ALA A 213 -2.45 -10.54 12.56
C ALA A 213 -3.15 -11.91 12.53
N VAL A 214 -4.25 -12.03 11.78
CA VAL A 214 -4.93 -13.31 11.59
C VAL A 214 -4.09 -14.29 10.78
N THR A 215 -3.34 -13.81 9.79
CA THR A 215 -2.39 -14.64 9.02
C THR A 215 -1.33 -15.25 9.94
N GLN A 216 -0.76 -14.44 10.82
CA GLN A 216 0.20 -14.92 11.84
C GLN A 216 -0.46 -15.89 12.83
N TYR A 217 -1.69 -15.60 13.25
CA TYR A 217 -2.47 -16.51 14.09
C TYR A 217 -2.72 -17.87 13.39
N CYS A 218 -2.90 -17.91 12.08
CA CYS A 218 -3.04 -19.13 11.29
C CYS A 218 -1.73 -19.92 11.12
N GLY A 219 -0.57 -19.36 11.56
CA GLY A 219 0.72 -20.05 11.56
C GLY A 219 1.65 -19.68 10.41
N TRP A 220 1.40 -18.56 9.73
CA TRP A 220 2.23 -18.06 8.63
C TRP A 220 2.90 -16.73 8.97
N ALA A 221 3.85 -16.31 8.14
CA ALA A 221 4.38 -14.96 8.26
C ALA A 221 3.30 -13.92 7.87
N PRO A 222 3.23 -12.76 8.54
CA PRO A 222 2.20 -11.73 8.26
C PRO A 222 2.07 -11.39 6.78
N ILE A 223 3.18 -11.27 6.07
CA ILE A 223 3.22 -10.97 4.63
C ILE A 223 2.60 -12.07 3.73
N GLU A 224 2.34 -13.27 4.26
CA GLU A 224 1.77 -14.38 3.52
C GLU A 224 0.22 -14.38 3.52
N ALA A 225 -0.41 -13.21 3.57
CA ALA A 225 -1.87 -13.02 3.66
C ALA A 225 -2.69 -13.82 2.63
N GLY A 226 -2.13 -14.05 1.43
CA GLY A 226 -2.75 -14.92 0.42
C GLY A 226 -3.02 -16.34 0.88
N LYS A 227 -2.30 -16.86 1.88
CA LYS A 227 -2.57 -18.17 2.47
C LYS A 227 -3.82 -18.16 3.35
N THR A 228 -4.06 -17.08 4.09
CA THR A 228 -5.28 -16.85 4.87
C THR A 228 -6.49 -16.73 3.95
N MET A 229 -6.36 -15.99 2.83
CA MET A 229 -7.35 -15.93 1.77
C MET A 229 -7.67 -17.34 1.21
N GLY A 230 -6.68 -18.22 1.06
CA GLY A 230 -6.89 -19.60 0.65
C GLY A 230 -7.51 -20.49 1.72
N LEU A 231 -7.39 -20.12 3.01
CA LEU A 231 -7.90 -20.89 4.14
C LEU A 231 -9.37 -20.58 4.46
N PHE A 232 -9.86 -19.38 4.18
CA PHE A 232 -11.19 -18.92 4.60
C PHE A 232 -12.33 -19.82 4.16
N PRO A 233 -12.34 -20.50 2.98
CA PRO A 233 -13.46 -21.35 2.57
C PRO A 233 -13.64 -22.61 3.45
N TYR A 234 -12.64 -22.92 4.27
CA TYR A 234 -12.69 -24.06 5.21
C TYR A 234 -13.18 -23.64 6.60
N GLY A 235 -13.42 -22.35 6.84
CA GLY A 235 -13.99 -21.78 8.05
C GLY A 235 -15.49 -21.55 7.94
N GLN A 236 -16.08 -21.09 9.03
CA GLN A 236 -17.47 -20.70 9.13
C GLN A 236 -17.64 -19.58 10.14
N GLN A 237 -18.80 -18.92 10.10
CA GLN A 237 -19.15 -17.98 11.15
C GLN A 237 -19.16 -18.66 12.51
N ASN A 238 -18.45 -18.07 13.47
CA ASN A 238 -18.35 -18.58 14.83
C ASN A 238 -18.73 -17.46 15.83
N LEU A 239 -19.95 -17.53 16.35
CA LEU A 239 -20.51 -16.51 17.25
C LEU A 239 -19.78 -16.40 18.61
N LYS A 240 -18.81 -17.26 18.90
CA LYS A 240 -17.95 -17.16 20.08
C LYS A 240 -16.71 -16.30 19.83
N ILE A 241 -16.44 -15.97 18.58
CA ILE A 241 -15.39 -15.04 18.19
C ILE A 241 -16.09 -13.68 17.99
N PRO A 242 -15.68 -12.62 18.71
CA PRO A 242 -16.25 -11.30 18.49
C PRO A 242 -15.85 -10.77 17.12
N ASP A 243 -16.62 -9.80 16.63
CA ASP A 243 -16.32 -9.11 15.38
C ASP A 243 -14.92 -8.47 15.43
N ILE A 244 -14.21 -8.57 14.32
CA ILE A 244 -12.83 -8.04 14.18
C ILE A 244 -12.87 -6.52 14.04
N TYR A 245 -13.87 -5.99 13.34
CA TYR A 245 -14.08 -4.56 13.20
C TYR A 245 -15.28 -4.12 14.03
N THR A 246 -15.13 -2.99 14.70
CA THR A 246 -16.17 -2.43 15.59
C THR A 246 -16.31 -0.95 15.35
N ASP A 247 -17.50 -0.43 15.67
CA ASP A 247 -17.74 1.00 15.74
C ASP A 247 -17.01 1.61 16.93
N TYR A 248 -16.33 2.72 16.70
CA TYR A 248 -15.74 3.52 17.75
C TYR A 248 -16.68 4.69 18.08
N ASP A 249 -17.27 4.69 19.28
CA ASP A 249 -18.20 5.73 19.76
C ASP A 249 -19.30 6.16 18.77
N GLY A 250 -19.84 5.19 17.98
CA GLY A 250 -20.84 5.45 16.95
C GLY A 250 -20.28 6.07 15.66
N MET A 251 -18.99 6.11 15.50
CA MET A 251 -18.29 6.52 14.29
C MET A 251 -17.97 5.28 13.47
N SER A 252 -18.93 4.81 12.64
CA SER A 252 -18.92 3.52 11.93
C SER A 252 -18.42 3.58 10.48
N ASP A 253 -17.95 4.73 10.03
CA ASP A 253 -17.60 4.92 8.62
C ASP A 253 -16.10 4.79 8.30
N TRP A 254 -15.34 4.16 9.19
CA TRP A 254 -13.96 3.70 8.95
C TRP A 254 -13.66 2.39 9.69
N ALA A 255 -12.61 1.70 9.24
CA ALA A 255 -12.22 0.40 9.77
C ALA A 255 -11.47 0.49 11.10
N THR A 256 -12.20 0.53 12.21
CA THR A 256 -11.61 0.41 13.56
C THR A 256 -11.62 -1.05 14.00
N THR A 257 -10.47 -1.57 14.41
CA THR A 257 -10.40 -2.96 14.89
C THR A 257 -10.77 -3.07 16.36
N ASN A 258 -11.41 -4.19 16.71
CA ASN A 258 -11.67 -4.58 18.09
C ASN A 258 -10.34 -4.85 18.81
N ARG A 259 -9.91 -3.90 19.65
CA ARG A 259 -8.62 -3.95 20.36
C ARG A 259 -8.51 -5.08 21.38
N ASP A 260 -9.63 -5.61 21.82
CA ASP A 260 -9.63 -6.79 22.68
C ASP A 260 -9.26 -8.06 21.92
N LEU A 261 -9.57 -8.12 20.64
CA LEU A 261 -9.28 -9.25 19.75
C LEU A 261 -7.99 -9.06 18.95
N ILE A 262 -7.82 -7.89 18.34
CA ILE A 262 -6.65 -7.52 17.52
C ILE A 262 -5.85 -6.47 18.28
N VAL A 263 -4.77 -6.90 18.90
CA VAL A 263 -3.92 -6.04 19.73
C VAL A 263 -2.82 -5.42 18.87
N PRO A 264 -2.80 -4.09 18.75
CA PRO A 264 -1.71 -3.40 18.08
C PRO A 264 -0.37 -3.63 18.77
N THR A 265 0.70 -3.80 17.98
CA THR A 265 2.08 -3.98 18.47
C THR A 265 3.00 -2.94 17.85
N TYR A 266 4.09 -2.62 18.57
CA TYR A 266 5.10 -1.69 18.08
C TYR A 266 5.99 -2.35 16.99
N PRO A 267 6.43 -1.61 15.95
CA PRO A 267 6.05 -0.20 15.63
C PRO A 267 4.67 -0.08 14.98
N ASN A 268 4.29 -0.95 14.06
CA ASN A 268 3.07 -0.87 13.25
C ASN A 268 2.42 -2.24 12.99
N GLY A 269 2.70 -3.23 13.83
CA GLY A 269 2.13 -4.59 13.73
C GLY A 269 0.82 -4.75 14.49
N ALA A 270 0.29 -5.98 14.47
CA ALA A 270 -0.81 -6.41 15.31
C ALA A 270 -0.77 -7.93 15.53
N VAL A 271 -1.42 -8.41 16.59
CA VAL A 271 -1.52 -9.83 16.92
C VAL A 271 -2.93 -10.17 17.41
N VAL A 272 -3.36 -11.41 17.18
CA VAL A 272 -4.61 -11.94 17.75
C VAL A 272 -4.42 -12.26 19.23
N ASN A 273 -5.31 -11.75 20.08
CA ASN A 273 -5.27 -11.93 21.53
C ASN A 273 -5.82 -13.31 21.96
N GLN A 274 -5.02 -14.35 21.82
CA GLN A 274 -5.37 -15.70 22.25
C GLN A 274 -5.54 -15.82 23.79
N GLY A 275 -4.97 -14.91 24.55
CA GLY A 275 -5.03 -14.93 26.01
C GLY A 275 -6.42 -14.59 26.55
N ARG A 276 -7.13 -13.67 25.88
CA ARG A 276 -8.46 -13.20 26.30
C ARG A 276 -9.59 -14.16 25.90
N PHE A 277 -9.48 -14.81 24.73
CA PHE A 277 -10.53 -15.66 24.18
C PHE A 277 -10.11 -17.13 24.25
N THR A 278 -10.81 -17.94 25.04
CA THR A 278 -10.49 -19.37 25.25
C THR A 278 -10.65 -20.18 23.98
N GLU A 279 -11.58 -19.78 23.11
CA GLU A 279 -11.86 -20.39 21.81
C GLU A 279 -10.69 -20.27 20.84
N LEU A 280 -9.83 -19.25 21.01
CA LEU A 280 -8.68 -18.99 20.14
C LEU A 280 -7.38 -19.63 20.63
N ARG A 281 -7.38 -20.26 21.82
CA ARG A 281 -6.19 -20.92 22.37
C ARG A 281 -5.91 -22.23 21.66
N ASN A 282 -4.64 -22.57 21.56
CA ASN A 282 -4.26 -23.90 21.10
C ASN A 282 -4.73 -24.96 22.07
N PRO A 283 -5.30 -26.08 21.59
CA PRO A 283 -5.51 -27.27 22.42
C PRO A 283 -4.20 -27.75 23.06
N PRO A 284 -4.24 -28.36 24.26
CA PRO A 284 -3.05 -28.79 24.99
C PRO A 284 -2.10 -29.78 24.24
N ASN A 285 -2.66 -30.47 23.26
CA ASN A 285 -1.94 -31.46 22.44
C ASN A 285 -1.30 -30.88 21.17
N VAL A 286 -1.40 -29.56 20.95
CA VAL A 286 -0.81 -28.88 19.80
C VAL A 286 0.56 -28.37 20.19
N GLY A 287 1.59 -28.87 19.51
CA GLY A 287 2.99 -28.53 19.73
C GLY A 287 3.59 -27.59 18.70
N VAL A 288 4.82 -27.20 18.92
CA VAL A 288 5.62 -26.43 17.96
C VAL A 288 5.87 -27.28 16.72
N GLY A 289 5.51 -26.75 15.55
CA GLY A 289 5.66 -27.42 14.25
C GLY A 289 4.42 -28.15 13.76
N ASP A 290 3.35 -28.20 14.56
CA ASP A 290 2.08 -28.73 14.10
C ASP A 290 1.41 -27.81 13.06
N ASP A 291 0.65 -28.44 12.17
CA ASP A 291 -0.13 -27.71 11.16
C ASP A 291 -1.35 -27.05 11.79
N LEU A 292 -1.22 -25.77 12.12
CA LEU A 292 -2.28 -24.98 12.77
C LEU A 292 -3.53 -24.83 11.89
N THR A 293 -3.41 -24.98 10.58
CA THR A 293 -4.56 -24.87 9.64
C THR A 293 -5.60 -25.96 9.81
N LYS A 294 -5.27 -27.03 10.53
CA LYS A 294 -6.20 -28.11 10.88
C LYS A 294 -7.14 -27.74 12.04
N LEU A 295 -6.83 -26.69 12.79
CA LEU A 295 -7.64 -26.23 13.89
C LEU A 295 -8.82 -25.41 13.38
N GLN A 296 -10.04 -25.75 13.81
CA GLN A 296 -11.24 -25.05 13.37
C GLN A 296 -11.21 -23.57 13.72
N ALA A 297 -10.71 -23.20 14.90
CA ALA A 297 -10.58 -21.80 15.31
C ALA A 297 -9.71 -20.96 14.33
N ARG A 298 -8.68 -21.56 13.70
CA ARG A 298 -7.85 -20.87 12.70
C ARG A 298 -8.62 -20.63 11.41
N ARG A 299 -9.39 -21.62 10.97
CA ARG A 299 -10.26 -21.54 9.79
C ARG A 299 -11.38 -20.52 10.00
N ASP A 300 -12.02 -20.54 11.18
CA ASP A 300 -13.09 -19.60 11.51
C ASP A 300 -12.57 -18.15 11.59
N MET A 301 -11.37 -17.93 12.13
CA MET A 301 -10.73 -16.60 12.10
C MET A 301 -10.36 -16.16 10.68
N ALA A 302 -9.91 -17.10 9.81
CA ALA A 302 -9.67 -16.79 8.41
C ALA A 302 -10.98 -16.43 7.68
N TYR A 303 -12.08 -17.11 8.01
CA TYR A 303 -13.42 -16.78 7.52
C TYR A 303 -13.85 -15.39 7.98
N ALA A 304 -13.74 -15.09 9.28
CA ALA A 304 -14.14 -13.81 9.85
C ALA A 304 -13.37 -12.65 9.22
N ILE A 305 -12.02 -12.72 9.21
CA ILE A 305 -11.22 -11.62 8.65
C ILE A 305 -11.49 -11.40 7.16
N GLN A 306 -11.70 -12.45 6.37
CA GLN A 306 -12.04 -12.33 4.95
C GLN A 306 -13.37 -11.60 4.78
N THR A 307 -14.44 -12.10 5.39
CA THR A 307 -15.80 -11.58 5.19
C THR A 307 -15.99 -10.19 5.76
N GLU A 308 -15.40 -9.90 6.92
CA GLU A 308 -15.52 -8.58 7.54
C GLU A 308 -14.65 -7.53 6.81
N SER A 309 -13.42 -7.89 6.40
CA SER A 309 -12.59 -6.95 5.63
C SER A 309 -13.15 -6.64 4.24
N GLU A 310 -13.79 -7.62 3.58
CA GLU A 310 -14.53 -7.40 2.34
C GLU A 310 -15.59 -6.32 2.52
N GLN A 311 -16.39 -6.40 3.58
CA GLN A 311 -17.42 -5.41 3.85
C GLN A 311 -16.82 -4.03 4.13
N MET A 312 -15.75 -3.94 4.94
CA MET A 312 -15.08 -2.66 5.24
C MET A 312 -14.56 -1.96 3.99
N VAL A 313 -13.94 -2.71 3.08
CA VAL A 313 -13.42 -2.12 1.83
C VAL A 313 -14.55 -1.76 0.86
N LEU A 314 -15.64 -2.55 0.80
CA LEU A 314 -16.83 -2.19 0.01
C LEU A 314 -17.42 -0.86 0.48
N ASP A 315 -17.54 -0.66 1.79
CA ASP A 315 -18.05 0.58 2.37
C ASP A 315 -17.10 1.76 2.10
N LEU A 316 -15.79 1.51 2.13
CA LEU A 316 -14.78 2.52 1.74
C LEU A 316 -14.89 2.89 0.25
N ILE A 317 -15.16 1.93 -0.65
CA ILE A 317 -15.43 2.19 -2.07
C ILE A 317 -16.68 3.07 -2.24
N ARG A 318 -17.77 2.75 -1.55
CA ARG A 318 -19.00 3.55 -1.57
C ARG A 318 -18.78 4.96 -0.99
N LYS A 319 -18.01 5.08 0.10
CA LYS A 319 -17.58 6.35 0.67
C LYS A 319 -16.81 7.17 -0.37
N ALA A 320 -15.87 6.55 -1.08
CA ALA A 320 -15.07 7.21 -2.12
C ALA A 320 -15.94 7.77 -3.26
N VAL A 321 -16.90 6.98 -3.75
CA VAL A 321 -17.86 7.41 -4.77
C VAL A 321 -18.70 8.59 -4.26
N LYS A 322 -19.19 8.53 -3.02
CA LYS A 322 -19.99 9.60 -2.41
C LYS A 322 -19.19 10.89 -2.25
N MET A 323 -17.95 10.82 -1.78
CA MET A 323 -17.09 12.00 -1.56
C MET A 323 -16.64 12.65 -2.86
N SER A 324 -16.32 11.85 -3.87
CA SER A 324 -15.74 12.35 -5.13
C SER A 324 -16.77 12.71 -6.20
N GLY A 325 -17.95 12.08 -6.17
CA GLY A 325 -18.94 12.09 -7.25
C GLY A 325 -18.51 11.27 -8.48
N GLU A 326 -17.37 10.56 -8.43
CA GLU A 326 -16.88 9.72 -9.53
C GLU A 326 -17.54 8.34 -9.48
N LYS A 327 -17.79 7.77 -10.66
CA LYS A 327 -18.30 6.40 -10.81
C LYS A 327 -17.21 5.41 -11.26
N ASN A 328 -16.09 5.93 -11.74
CA ASN A 328 -14.91 5.13 -12.04
C ASN A 328 -14.06 5.01 -10.76
N VAL A 329 -13.85 3.81 -10.29
CA VAL A 329 -13.09 3.52 -9.08
C VAL A 329 -11.86 2.71 -9.45
N VAL A 330 -10.72 3.07 -8.92
CA VAL A 330 -9.49 2.26 -8.99
C VAL A 330 -9.09 1.82 -7.60
N LEU A 331 -8.77 0.53 -7.43
CA LEU A 331 -8.37 -0.08 -6.16
C LEU A 331 -6.92 -0.54 -6.24
N SER A 332 -6.10 -0.20 -5.23
CA SER A 332 -4.71 -0.62 -5.11
C SER A 332 -4.27 -0.63 -3.63
N GLY A 333 -2.98 -0.88 -3.37
CA GLY A 333 -2.44 -1.22 -2.05
C GLY A 333 -2.43 -2.73 -1.84
N GLY A 334 -1.71 -3.23 -0.86
CA GLY A 334 -1.50 -4.67 -0.65
C GLY A 334 -2.79 -5.49 -0.59
N TYR A 335 -3.87 -4.91 -0.05
CA TYR A 335 -5.19 -5.56 0.00
C TYR A 335 -5.79 -5.81 -1.40
N GLY A 336 -5.45 -5.01 -2.40
CA GLY A 336 -5.91 -5.18 -3.78
C GLY A 336 -5.50 -6.51 -4.43
N LEU A 337 -4.58 -7.26 -3.83
CA LEU A 337 -4.23 -8.62 -4.24
C LEU A 337 -5.25 -9.68 -3.78
N ASN A 338 -6.25 -9.31 -2.96
CA ASN A 338 -7.30 -10.22 -2.52
C ASN A 338 -8.31 -10.48 -3.64
N CYS A 339 -7.99 -11.45 -4.51
CA CYS A 339 -8.80 -11.75 -5.69
C CYS A 339 -10.21 -12.25 -5.35
N VAL A 340 -10.43 -12.81 -4.17
CA VAL A 340 -11.75 -13.24 -3.69
C VAL A 340 -12.61 -12.02 -3.42
N ALA A 341 -12.09 -11.07 -2.63
CA ALA A 341 -12.77 -9.81 -2.35
C ALA A 341 -13.03 -9.00 -3.63
N ASN A 342 -12.05 -8.94 -4.55
CA ASN A 342 -12.17 -8.19 -5.80
C ASN A 342 -13.32 -8.69 -6.67
N TYR A 343 -13.51 -10.02 -6.77
CA TYR A 343 -14.64 -10.61 -7.49
C TYR A 343 -15.97 -10.28 -6.79
N TRP A 344 -16.00 -10.38 -5.46
CA TRP A 344 -17.18 -10.04 -4.69
C TRP A 344 -17.59 -8.58 -4.85
N TYR A 345 -16.63 -7.63 -4.89
CA TYR A 345 -16.92 -6.21 -5.16
C TYR A 345 -17.58 -5.99 -6.51
N LEU A 346 -17.13 -6.68 -7.57
CA LEU A 346 -17.75 -6.59 -8.89
C LEU A 346 -19.24 -6.98 -8.83
N GLU A 347 -19.58 -8.05 -8.11
CA GLU A 347 -20.98 -8.48 -7.94
C GLU A 347 -21.79 -7.47 -7.12
N GLN A 348 -21.23 -6.91 -6.04
CA GLN A 348 -21.93 -5.94 -5.19
C GLN A 348 -22.14 -4.58 -5.87
N LEU A 349 -21.20 -4.13 -6.69
CA LEU A 349 -21.22 -2.80 -7.30
C LEU A 349 -21.92 -2.75 -8.68
N LYS A 350 -22.25 -3.92 -9.24
CA LYS A 350 -22.81 -4.07 -10.58
C LYS A 350 -24.03 -3.20 -10.83
N ASP A 351 -24.97 -3.21 -9.91
CA ASP A 351 -26.25 -2.49 -10.05
C ASP A 351 -26.16 -1.02 -9.61
N GLU A 352 -25.02 -0.59 -9.04
CA GLU A 352 -24.78 0.79 -8.60
C GLU A 352 -24.21 1.68 -9.72
N GLY A 353 -23.91 1.09 -10.88
CA GLY A 353 -23.32 1.80 -12.02
C GLY A 353 -21.89 2.26 -11.74
N ILE A 354 -21.17 1.55 -10.88
CA ILE A 354 -19.77 1.81 -10.52
C ILE A 354 -18.86 0.92 -11.39
N ASN A 355 -17.88 1.55 -12.03
CA ASN A 355 -16.86 0.86 -12.83
C ASN A 355 -15.64 0.65 -11.95
N LEU A 356 -15.37 -0.58 -11.56
CA LEU A 356 -14.21 -0.92 -10.73
C LEU A 356 -13.05 -1.45 -11.59
N PHE A 357 -11.88 -0.83 -11.45
CA PHE A 357 -10.60 -1.35 -11.93
C PHE A 357 -9.73 -1.68 -10.72
N VAL A 358 -9.25 -2.91 -10.63
CA VAL A 358 -8.28 -3.33 -9.61
C VAL A 358 -6.91 -3.45 -10.25
N GLU A 359 -5.92 -2.77 -9.68
CA GLU A 359 -4.54 -2.82 -10.19
C GLU A 359 -3.95 -4.23 -10.01
N PRO A 360 -3.51 -4.90 -11.09
CA PRO A 360 -2.91 -6.24 -10.97
C PRO A 360 -1.61 -6.29 -10.17
N VAL A 361 -0.83 -5.18 -10.16
CA VAL A 361 0.41 -5.04 -9.38
C VAL A 361 0.13 -4.14 -8.18
N SER A 362 -0.83 -4.56 -7.34
CA SER A 362 -1.29 -3.76 -6.19
C SER A 362 -0.29 -3.70 -5.02
N ASN A 363 0.70 -4.59 -4.96
CA ASN A 363 1.75 -4.56 -3.93
C ASN A 363 2.73 -3.39 -4.15
N ASP A 364 3.70 -3.23 -3.27
CA ASP A 364 4.68 -2.14 -3.31
C ASP A 364 5.51 -2.09 -4.61
N ALA A 365 5.66 -3.21 -5.32
CA ALA A 365 6.32 -3.18 -6.65
C ALA A 365 5.57 -2.29 -7.65
N GLY A 366 4.25 -2.18 -7.53
CA GLY A 366 3.43 -1.27 -8.32
C GLY A 366 3.74 0.20 -8.07
N THR A 367 4.27 0.55 -6.90
CA THR A 367 4.66 1.94 -6.61
C THR A 367 5.79 2.44 -7.50
N ALA A 368 6.68 1.56 -7.99
CA ALA A 368 7.67 1.93 -9.02
C ALA A 368 6.97 2.34 -10.32
N ILE A 369 5.97 1.57 -10.77
CA ILE A 369 5.18 1.90 -11.96
C ILE A 369 4.47 3.24 -11.75
N GLY A 370 3.82 3.39 -10.58
CA GLY A 370 3.13 4.62 -10.21
C GLY A 370 4.05 5.84 -10.14
N ALA A 371 5.24 5.69 -9.58
CA ALA A 371 6.23 6.75 -9.48
C ALA A 371 6.75 7.22 -10.86
N ALA A 372 7.00 6.26 -11.76
CA ALA A 372 7.43 6.58 -13.12
C ALA A 372 6.34 7.34 -13.90
N TYR A 373 5.09 6.86 -13.86
CA TYR A 373 3.96 7.55 -14.51
C TYR A 373 3.65 8.90 -13.85
N TRP A 374 3.66 8.99 -12.52
CA TRP A 374 3.46 10.24 -11.80
C TRP A 374 4.48 11.28 -12.25
N HIS A 375 5.77 10.91 -12.25
CA HIS A 375 6.83 11.81 -12.69
C HIS A 375 6.68 12.23 -14.14
N TYR A 376 6.40 11.29 -15.04
CA TYR A 376 6.18 11.57 -16.45
C TYR A 376 5.09 12.61 -16.66
N HIS A 377 3.89 12.40 -16.12
CA HIS A 377 2.77 13.32 -16.29
C HIS A 377 2.99 14.66 -15.56
N LYS A 378 3.73 14.65 -14.45
CA LYS A 378 4.08 15.87 -13.72
C LYS A 378 5.02 16.77 -14.53
N VAL A 379 5.99 16.22 -15.25
CA VAL A 379 6.98 17.02 -16.00
C VAL A 379 6.50 17.36 -17.42
N THR A 380 5.80 16.45 -18.09
CA THR A 380 5.34 16.64 -19.48
C THR A 380 3.99 17.33 -19.59
N LYS A 381 3.15 17.23 -18.54
CA LYS A 381 1.73 17.63 -18.58
C LYS A 381 0.91 16.94 -19.68
N ASP A 382 1.36 15.75 -20.09
CA ASP A 382 0.67 14.93 -21.07
C ASP A 382 -0.73 14.53 -20.58
N LYS A 383 -1.75 14.75 -21.40
CA LYS A 383 -3.16 14.44 -21.12
C LYS A 383 -3.68 13.24 -21.90
N GLU A 384 -2.83 12.60 -22.67
CA GLU A 384 -3.23 11.43 -23.43
C GLU A 384 -3.49 10.25 -22.51
N VAL A 385 -4.69 9.69 -22.64
CA VAL A 385 -5.07 8.47 -21.93
C VAL A 385 -4.55 7.30 -22.74
N LYS A 386 -3.54 6.61 -22.21
CA LYS A 386 -3.02 5.39 -22.83
C LYS A 386 -3.80 4.20 -22.27
N PRO A 387 -4.45 3.37 -23.10
CA PRO A 387 -5.09 2.16 -22.62
C PRO A 387 -4.05 1.20 -22.07
N MET A 388 -4.44 0.41 -21.08
CA MET A 388 -3.64 -0.73 -20.64
C MET A 388 -3.53 -1.72 -21.80
N ILE A 389 -2.31 -2.09 -22.16
CA ILE A 389 -2.00 -3.15 -23.14
C ILE A 389 -1.96 -4.49 -22.40
#